data_b662a8206a89b18fa1b4f00e53ec19d4
#
_entry.id   b662a8206a89b18fa1b4f00e53ec19d4
#
_cell.length_a   1.000
_cell.length_b   1.000
_cell.length_c   1.000
_cell.angle_alpha   90.00
_cell.angle_beta   90.00
_cell.angle_gamma   90.00
#
_symmetry.space_group_name_H-M   'P 1'
#
loop_
_entity.id
_entity.type
_entity.pdbx_description
1 polymer ?
#
loop_
_entity_poly.entity_id
_entity_poly.type
_entity_poly.pdbx_seq_one_letter_code
_entity_poly.pdbx_strand_id
1 'polypeptide(L)'
;MLALNTLLPASAGILFLIQSCYHLGLYRRLYLHSQTQKEGTDTPPLSIILVAKDAASDLQKNLPAILEQDYPNFEVIVIYEQSSDDDCEDVLKLFSEKYTNLYHSFIPDSARYISHKKLGITMGIKASHHEWLVFTEPNCRPSSNQWLRKMARNFTSDTDIVLGYSNYERVNGWFNRQITFDTLLSSMRQLGRAIEGHPYTGCGRNMAYRKSLYYKQKGFSSHLSLQRGEDDLFINQVAKGTNTRVEVSP
;
A
#
# COMPACT_ATOMS: atom_id res chain seq x y z
N MET A 1 20.63 41.84 -24.61
CA MET A 1 19.18 41.66 -24.35
C MET A 1 18.49 40.70 -25.31
N LEU A 2 18.67 40.80 -26.66
CA LEU A 2 18.04 39.89 -27.63
C LEU A 2 18.37 38.40 -27.38
N ALA A 3 19.60 38.04 -27.07
CA ALA A 3 19.99 36.65 -26.81
C ALA A 3 19.29 36.03 -25.59
N LEU A 4 19.05 36.80 -24.54
CA LEU A 4 18.37 36.33 -23.33
C LEU A 4 16.86 36.09 -23.60
N ASN A 5 16.25 36.92 -24.42
CA ASN A 5 14.83 36.80 -24.77
C ASN A 5 14.53 35.59 -25.68
N THR A 6 15.53 35.06 -26.37
CA THR A 6 15.37 33.85 -27.19
C THR A 6 15.84 32.58 -26.47
N LEU A 7 16.87 32.66 -25.61
CA LEU A 7 17.40 31.53 -24.88
C LEU A 7 16.44 31.01 -23.79
N LEU A 8 15.75 31.92 -23.11
CA LEU A 8 14.85 31.57 -22.02
C LEU A 8 13.60 30.78 -22.48
N PRO A 9 12.86 31.21 -23.52
CA PRO A 9 11.76 30.40 -24.05
C PRO A 9 12.23 29.11 -24.73
N ALA A 10 13.41 29.11 -25.36
CA ALA A 10 13.96 27.90 -25.96
C ALA A 10 14.31 26.85 -24.89
N SER A 11 14.97 27.25 -23.81
CA SER A 11 15.26 26.35 -22.71
C SER A 11 13.99 25.84 -22.01
N ALA A 12 13.00 26.70 -21.80
CA ALA A 12 11.70 26.29 -21.25
C ALA A 12 10.98 25.28 -22.16
N GLY A 13 11.03 25.48 -23.49
CA GLY A 13 10.47 24.54 -24.48
C GLY A 13 11.16 23.17 -24.44
N ILE A 14 12.49 23.14 -24.35
CA ILE A 14 13.26 21.90 -24.24
C ILE A 14 12.91 21.16 -22.93
N LEU A 15 12.87 21.86 -21.81
CA LEU A 15 12.49 21.25 -20.51
C LEU A 15 11.07 20.70 -20.53
N PHE A 16 10.13 21.43 -21.14
CA PHE A 16 8.76 20.97 -21.31
C PHE A 16 8.69 19.70 -22.16
N LEU A 17 9.43 19.60 -23.26
CA LEU A 17 9.48 18.42 -24.10
C LEU A 17 10.07 17.21 -23.34
N ILE A 18 11.19 17.41 -22.63
CA ILE A 18 11.79 16.36 -21.80
C ILE A 18 10.79 15.84 -20.76
N GLN A 19 10.13 16.73 -20.03
CA GLN A 19 9.15 16.38 -19.03
C GLN A 19 7.93 15.67 -19.64
N SER A 20 7.44 16.13 -20.78
CA SER A 20 6.34 15.50 -21.51
C SER A 20 6.71 14.07 -21.97
N CYS A 21 7.87 13.90 -22.58
CA CYS A 21 8.37 12.58 -22.98
C CYS A 21 8.51 11.62 -21.79
N TYR A 22 8.99 12.12 -20.64
CA TYR A 22 9.11 11.34 -19.42
C TYR A 22 7.73 10.87 -18.92
N HIS A 23 6.76 11.76 -18.77
CA HIS A 23 5.42 11.41 -18.32
C HIS A 23 4.67 10.50 -19.29
N LEU A 24 4.77 10.76 -20.61
CA LEU A 24 4.18 9.88 -21.63
C LEU A 24 4.82 8.49 -21.62
N GLY A 25 6.13 8.41 -21.40
CA GLY A 25 6.84 7.14 -21.23
C GLY A 25 6.34 6.34 -20.04
N LEU A 26 6.17 6.98 -18.87
CA LEU A 26 5.61 6.34 -17.67
C LEU A 26 4.16 5.86 -17.90
N TYR A 27 3.31 6.73 -18.47
CA TYR A 27 1.93 6.38 -18.78
C TYR A 27 1.83 5.18 -19.72
N ARG A 28 2.60 5.20 -20.81
CA ARG A 28 2.65 4.09 -21.78
C ARG A 28 3.04 2.77 -21.12
N ARG A 29 4.03 2.78 -20.22
CA ARG A 29 4.47 1.56 -19.50
C ARG A 29 3.37 0.99 -18.62
N LEU A 30 2.75 1.82 -17.79
CA LEU A 30 1.66 1.42 -16.92
C LEU A 30 0.46 0.89 -17.74
N TYR A 31 0.12 1.58 -18.82
CA TYR A 31 -0.94 1.16 -19.73
C TYR A 31 -0.65 -0.19 -20.37
N LEU A 32 0.54 -0.38 -20.93
CA LEU A 32 0.94 -1.66 -21.53
C LEU A 32 0.97 -2.78 -20.49
N HIS A 33 1.48 -2.49 -19.28
CA HIS A 33 1.50 -3.46 -18.19
C HIS A 33 0.07 -3.88 -17.80
N SER A 34 -0.86 -2.93 -17.68
CA SER A 34 -2.26 -3.24 -17.37
C SER A 34 -2.93 -4.16 -18.41
N GLN A 35 -2.57 -4.02 -19.69
CA GLN A 35 -3.08 -4.86 -20.79
C GLN A 35 -2.48 -6.26 -20.80
N THR A 36 -1.30 -6.46 -20.22
CA THR A 36 -0.59 -7.75 -20.20
C THR A 36 -0.84 -8.54 -18.92
N GLN A 37 -1.45 -7.93 -17.90
CA GLN A 37 -1.79 -8.62 -16.68
C GLN A 37 -2.86 -9.69 -16.94
N LYS A 38 -2.49 -10.94 -16.72
CA LYS A 38 -3.41 -12.09 -16.85
C LYS A 38 -4.15 -12.28 -15.53
N GLU A 39 -5.36 -12.78 -15.61
CA GLU A 39 -6.05 -13.28 -14.42
C GLU A 39 -5.27 -14.48 -13.88
N GLY A 40 -4.88 -14.41 -12.61
CA GLY A 40 -4.25 -15.53 -11.92
C GLY A 40 -5.32 -16.50 -11.45
N THR A 41 -5.06 -17.79 -11.61
CA THR A 41 -5.91 -18.87 -11.09
C THR A 41 -5.57 -19.22 -9.65
N ASP A 42 -4.36 -18.94 -9.21
CA ASP A 42 -3.87 -19.26 -7.88
C ASP A 42 -4.35 -18.24 -6.86
N THR A 43 -4.94 -18.75 -5.79
CA THR A 43 -5.41 -17.95 -4.66
C THR A 43 -4.76 -18.45 -3.37
N PRO A 44 -3.44 -18.22 -3.18
CA PRO A 44 -2.76 -18.66 -1.97
C PRO A 44 -3.36 -17.96 -0.74
N PRO A 45 -3.42 -18.65 0.41
CA PRO A 45 -3.92 -18.03 1.63
C PRO A 45 -3.13 -16.77 1.99
N LEU A 46 -3.81 -15.74 2.49
CA LEU A 46 -3.18 -14.46 2.83
C LEU A 46 -3.74 -13.84 4.11
N SER A 47 -2.94 -13.00 4.75
CA SER A 47 -3.31 -12.22 5.92
C SER A 47 -3.28 -10.73 5.58
N ILE A 48 -4.39 -10.03 5.82
CA ILE A 48 -4.47 -8.58 5.70
C ILE A 48 -4.12 -7.97 7.05
N ILE A 49 -3.20 -7.01 7.06
CA ILE A 49 -2.74 -6.34 8.27
C ILE A 49 -3.11 -4.86 8.22
N LEU A 50 -3.82 -4.40 9.24
CA LEU A 50 -4.17 -2.99 9.47
C LEU A 50 -3.67 -2.54 10.84
N VAL A 51 -3.15 -1.32 10.91
CA VAL A 51 -2.86 -0.66 12.18
C VAL A 51 -3.76 0.56 12.29
N ALA A 52 -4.56 0.61 13.34
CA ALA A 52 -5.55 1.65 13.57
C ALA A 52 -5.14 2.55 14.74
N LYS A 53 -5.27 3.85 14.54
CA LYS A 53 -5.13 4.88 15.56
C LYS A 53 -6.19 5.92 15.33
N ASP A 54 -7.00 6.20 16.36
CA ASP A 54 -8.10 7.17 16.30
C ASP A 54 -8.97 6.98 15.03
N ALA A 55 -9.31 5.73 14.72
CA ALA A 55 -9.86 5.32 13.44
C ALA A 55 -11.21 4.57 13.52
N ALA A 56 -11.94 4.68 14.62
CA ALA A 56 -13.21 3.97 14.83
C ALA A 56 -14.21 4.23 13.69
N SER A 57 -14.39 5.49 13.28
CA SER A 57 -15.28 5.86 12.19
C SER A 57 -14.83 5.32 10.82
N ASP A 58 -13.52 5.31 10.57
CA ASP A 58 -12.96 4.76 9.34
C ASP A 58 -13.11 3.25 9.28
N LEU A 59 -12.86 2.55 10.38
CA LEU A 59 -13.09 1.11 10.51
C LEU A 59 -14.56 0.77 10.29
N GLN A 60 -15.48 1.49 10.94
CA GLN A 60 -16.91 1.26 10.77
C GLN A 60 -17.35 1.39 9.30
N LYS A 61 -16.81 2.37 8.58
CA LYS A 61 -17.13 2.65 7.17
C LYS A 61 -16.49 1.65 6.20
N ASN A 62 -15.21 1.31 6.40
CA ASN A 62 -14.39 0.67 5.36
C ASN A 62 -14.11 -0.82 5.61
N LEU A 63 -14.09 -1.26 6.88
CA LEU A 63 -13.75 -2.63 7.24
C LEU A 63 -14.67 -3.70 6.61
N PRO A 64 -16.00 -3.48 6.48
CA PRO A 64 -16.86 -4.43 5.78
C PRO A 64 -16.39 -4.73 4.34
N ALA A 65 -15.97 -3.71 3.58
CA ALA A 65 -15.50 -3.92 2.21
C ALA A 65 -14.18 -4.72 2.14
N ILE A 66 -13.39 -4.72 3.21
CA ILE A 66 -12.18 -5.54 3.33
C ILE A 66 -12.53 -6.97 3.74
N LEU A 67 -13.51 -7.16 4.64
CA LEU A 67 -13.92 -8.46 5.14
C LEU A 67 -14.77 -9.27 4.13
N GLU A 68 -15.44 -8.58 3.21
CA GLU A 68 -16.36 -9.17 2.22
C GLU A 68 -15.70 -9.32 0.82
N GLN A 69 -14.37 -9.50 0.78
CA GLN A 69 -13.67 -9.77 -0.47
C GLN A 69 -14.01 -11.15 -1.02
N ASP A 70 -14.17 -11.26 -2.33
CA ASP A 70 -14.32 -12.54 -3.03
C ASP A 70 -12.97 -13.26 -3.12
N TYR A 71 -12.55 -13.84 -2.00
CA TYR A 71 -11.30 -14.58 -1.88
C TYR A 71 -11.47 -15.81 -0.97
N PRO A 72 -11.00 -17.01 -1.38
CA PRO A 72 -11.39 -18.26 -0.72
C PRO A 72 -10.82 -18.43 0.70
N ASN A 73 -9.60 -17.95 0.95
CA ASN A 73 -8.93 -18.14 2.24
C ASN A 73 -8.10 -16.92 2.61
N PHE A 74 -8.62 -16.11 3.52
CA PHE A 74 -7.92 -14.95 4.07
C PHE A 74 -8.38 -14.62 5.47
N GLU A 75 -7.51 -13.96 6.21
CA GLU A 75 -7.79 -13.38 7.51
C GLU A 75 -7.48 -11.88 7.51
N VAL A 76 -8.14 -11.15 8.38
CA VAL A 76 -7.92 -9.72 8.61
C VAL A 76 -7.47 -9.53 10.05
N ILE A 77 -6.32 -8.91 10.24
CA ILE A 77 -5.71 -8.66 11.54
C ILE A 77 -5.62 -7.16 11.74
N VAL A 78 -6.37 -6.65 12.70
CA VAL A 78 -6.37 -5.23 13.07
C VAL A 78 -5.65 -5.06 14.40
N ILE A 79 -4.59 -4.27 14.40
CA ILE A 79 -3.88 -3.86 15.61
C ILE A 79 -4.22 -2.40 15.87
N TYR A 80 -4.89 -2.11 16.99
CA TYR A 80 -5.28 -0.74 17.33
C TYR A 80 -4.48 -0.19 18.51
N GLU A 81 -4.26 1.12 18.54
CA GLU A 81 -3.70 1.80 19.70
C GLU A 81 -4.82 1.95 20.74
N GLN A 82 -4.57 1.48 21.97
CA GLN A 82 -5.52 1.67 23.06
C GLN A 82 -5.51 3.14 23.45
N SER A 83 -6.64 3.80 23.29
CA SER A 83 -6.85 5.19 23.70
C SER A 83 -8.19 5.30 24.44
N SER A 84 -8.27 6.17 25.44
CA SER A 84 -9.52 6.41 26.16
C SER A 84 -10.57 7.17 25.34
N ASP A 85 -10.14 7.81 24.25
CA ASP A 85 -10.98 8.70 23.44
C ASP A 85 -11.43 8.07 22.10
N ASP A 86 -11.06 6.81 21.82
CA ASP A 86 -11.38 6.13 20.57
C ASP A 86 -12.13 4.81 20.78
N ASP A 87 -13.27 4.68 20.13
CA ASP A 87 -14.17 3.52 20.18
C ASP A 87 -13.74 2.36 19.25
N CYS A 88 -12.47 2.32 18.82
CA CYS A 88 -11.96 1.26 17.92
C CYS A 88 -12.23 -0.13 18.46
N GLU A 89 -12.06 -0.36 19.76
CA GLU A 89 -12.29 -1.66 20.40
C GLU A 89 -13.73 -2.12 20.26
N ASP A 90 -14.70 -1.23 20.51
CA ASP A 90 -16.11 -1.57 20.45
C ASP A 90 -16.57 -1.86 19.01
N VAL A 91 -16.07 -1.08 18.04
CA VAL A 91 -16.30 -1.34 16.61
C VAL A 91 -15.76 -2.71 16.22
N LEU A 92 -14.53 -3.05 16.64
CA LEU A 92 -13.91 -4.33 16.30
C LEU A 92 -14.59 -5.53 16.97
N LYS A 93 -15.04 -5.40 18.23
CA LYS A 93 -15.84 -6.43 18.91
C LYS A 93 -17.14 -6.72 18.14
N LEU A 94 -17.88 -5.65 17.77
CA LEU A 94 -19.12 -5.77 17.01
C LEU A 94 -18.91 -6.51 15.67
N PHE A 95 -17.83 -6.19 14.93
CA PHE A 95 -17.53 -6.85 13.68
C PHE A 95 -17.04 -8.30 13.89
N SER A 96 -16.33 -8.60 14.97
CA SER A 96 -15.85 -9.96 15.27
C SER A 96 -16.99 -10.93 15.58
N GLU A 97 -18.13 -10.46 16.04
CA GLU A 97 -19.35 -11.28 16.19
C GLU A 97 -19.94 -11.69 14.83
N LYS A 98 -19.77 -10.87 13.82
CA LYS A 98 -20.31 -11.09 12.48
C LYS A 98 -19.34 -11.82 11.54
N TYR A 99 -18.03 -11.53 11.63
CA TYR A 99 -17.01 -11.99 10.70
C TYR A 99 -15.99 -12.90 11.39
N THR A 100 -15.99 -14.18 11.05
CA THR A 100 -15.09 -15.19 11.65
C THR A 100 -13.64 -15.09 11.19
N ASN A 101 -13.38 -14.34 10.13
CA ASN A 101 -12.05 -14.09 9.58
C ASN A 101 -11.42 -12.77 10.10
N LEU A 102 -12.06 -12.10 11.07
CA LEU A 102 -11.51 -10.91 11.72
C LEU A 102 -10.86 -11.25 13.05
N TYR A 103 -9.60 -10.86 13.20
CA TYR A 103 -8.84 -10.91 14.45
C TYR A 103 -8.37 -9.51 14.83
N HIS A 104 -8.36 -9.19 16.11
CA HIS A 104 -7.85 -7.90 16.56
C HIS A 104 -7.06 -8.02 17.86
N SER A 105 -6.14 -7.08 18.05
CA SER A 105 -5.36 -6.90 19.26
C SER A 105 -4.97 -5.45 19.42
N PHE A 106 -4.41 -5.07 20.55
CA PHE A 106 -4.12 -3.68 20.84
C PHE A 106 -2.66 -3.45 21.25
N ILE A 107 -2.20 -2.22 21.03
CA ILE A 107 -0.97 -1.68 21.57
C ILE A 107 -1.32 -0.95 22.87
N PRO A 108 -0.82 -1.36 24.05
CA PRO A 108 -1.11 -0.67 25.29
C PRO A 108 -0.58 0.78 25.28
N ASP A 109 -1.29 1.71 25.90
CA ASP A 109 -0.84 3.10 26.08
C ASP A 109 0.53 3.22 26.76
N SER A 110 0.85 2.25 27.64
CA SER A 110 2.14 2.18 28.31
C SER A 110 3.31 1.74 27.45
N ALA A 111 3.05 1.34 26.20
CA ALA A 111 4.08 0.86 25.29
C ALA A 111 5.03 2.01 24.90
N ARG A 112 6.27 1.92 25.36
CA ARG A 112 7.33 2.89 25.05
C ARG A 112 8.06 2.46 23.78
N TYR A 113 7.50 2.83 22.63
CA TYR A 113 8.08 2.54 21.32
C TYR A 113 8.17 3.83 20.50
N ILE A 114 9.22 4.00 19.73
CA ILE A 114 9.42 5.20 18.90
C ILE A 114 8.33 5.30 17.82
N SER A 115 7.92 4.16 17.26
CA SER A 115 6.85 4.09 16.25
C SER A 115 5.84 3.02 16.62
N HIS A 116 4.66 3.44 17.08
CA HIS A 116 3.54 2.55 17.36
C HIS A 116 3.06 1.85 16.08
N LYS A 117 3.11 2.52 14.91
CA LYS A 117 2.75 1.90 13.64
C LYS A 117 3.66 0.72 13.29
N LYS A 118 5.00 0.85 13.45
CA LYS A 118 5.93 -0.27 13.25
C LYS A 118 5.70 -1.40 14.26
N LEU A 119 5.41 -1.06 15.51
CA LEU A 119 5.06 -2.05 16.52
C LEU A 119 3.78 -2.79 16.14
N GLY A 120 2.72 -2.06 15.77
CA GLY A 120 1.45 -2.65 15.32
C GLY A 120 1.61 -3.56 14.12
N ILE A 121 2.35 -3.14 13.10
CA ILE A 121 2.66 -3.98 11.93
C ILE A 121 3.42 -5.24 12.38
N THR A 122 4.42 -5.11 13.24
CA THR A 122 5.20 -6.25 13.76
C THR A 122 4.30 -7.24 14.53
N MET A 123 3.39 -6.73 15.35
CA MET A 123 2.41 -7.55 16.06
C MET A 123 1.48 -8.28 15.09
N GLY A 124 0.93 -7.57 14.09
CA GLY A 124 0.09 -8.15 13.05
C GLY A 124 0.81 -9.24 12.26
N ILE A 125 2.08 -9.01 11.86
CA ILE A 125 2.89 -10.01 11.16
C ILE A 125 3.14 -11.24 12.05
N LYS A 126 3.40 -11.05 13.33
CA LYS A 126 3.58 -12.19 14.27
C LYS A 126 2.30 -12.99 14.45
N ALA A 127 1.16 -12.31 14.52
CA ALA A 127 -0.16 -12.94 14.68
C ALA A 127 -0.65 -13.64 13.40
N SER A 128 -0.16 -13.25 12.22
CA SER A 128 -0.61 -13.80 10.93
C SER A 128 -0.26 -15.28 10.78
N HIS A 129 -1.18 -16.05 10.14
CA HIS A 129 -0.99 -17.47 9.87
C HIS A 129 -0.44 -17.77 8.47
N HIS A 130 -0.52 -16.79 7.55
CA HIS A 130 -0.21 -17.02 6.14
C HIS A 130 1.11 -16.38 5.71
N GLU A 131 1.67 -16.90 4.63
CA GLU A 131 2.94 -16.43 4.06
C GLU A 131 2.79 -15.09 3.34
N TRP A 132 1.68 -14.87 2.65
CA TRP A 132 1.39 -13.60 1.98
C TRP A 132 0.72 -12.62 2.93
N LEU A 133 1.35 -11.48 3.11
CA LEU A 133 0.87 -10.37 3.93
C LEU A 133 0.45 -9.23 3.02
N VAL A 134 -0.78 -8.79 3.13
CA VAL A 134 -1.34 -7.64 2.41
C VAL A 134 -1.55 -6.51 3.39
N PHE A 135 -1.11 -5.31 3.04
CA PHE A 135 -1.19 -4.13 3.90
C PHE A 135 -2.16 -3.12 3.34
N THR A 136 -2.97 -2.57 4.22
CA THR A 136 -3.85 -1.44 3.96
C THR A 136 -4.04 -0.60 5.21
N GLU A 137 -4.73 0.52 5.11
CA GLU A 137 -4.98 1.44 6.22
C GLU A 137 -6.49 1.54 6.52
N PRO A 138 -6.91 1.88 7.76
CA PRO A 138 -8.33 1.97 8.12
C PRO A 138 -9.15 2.93 7.26
N ASN A 139 -8.53 4.02 6.80
CA ASN A 139 -9.14 5.02 5.91
C ASN A 139 -9.16 4.60 4.43
N CYS A 140 -8.69 3.39 4.12
CA CYS A 140 -8.70 2.85 2.77
C CYS A 140 -9.87 1.88 2.56
N ARG A 141 -10.47 1.98 1.38
CA ARG A 141 -11.53 1.09 0.94
C ARG A 141 -11.17 0.48 -0.41
N PRO A 142 -11.19 -0.85 -0.54
CA PRO A 142 -11.06 -1.48 -1.85
C PRO A 142 -12.14 -1.00 -2.81
N SER A 143 -11.78 -0.72 -4.06
CA SER A 143 -12.71 -0.25 -5.09
C SER A 143 -13.68 -1.35 -5.56
N SER A 144 -13.37 -2.62 -5.30
CA SER A 144 -14.20 -3.77 -5.63
C SER A 144 -13.92 -4.94 -4.68
N ASN A 145 -14.81 -5.93 -4.67
CA ASN A 145 -14.61 -7.20 -3.97
C ASN A 145 -13.58 -8.12 -4.63
N GLN A 146 -12.96 -7.71 -5.74
CA GLN A 146 -11.92 -8.44 -6.46
C GLN A 146 -10.49 -7.98 -6.13
N TRP A 147 -10.34 -7.06 -5.18
CA TRP A 147 -9.02 -6.50 -4.83
C TRP A 147 -7.99 -7.57 -4.47
N LEU A 148 -8.35 -8.52 -3.61
CA LEU A 148 -7.43 -9.58 -3.22
C LEU A 148 -7.06 -10.51 -4.39
N ARG A 149 -8.01 -10.83 -5.28
CA ARG A 149 -7.70 -11.64 -6.49
C ARG A 149 -6.73 -10.90 -7.42
N LYS A 150 -6.92 -9.58 -7.59
CA LYS A 150 -6.03 -8.75 -8.39
C LYS A 150 -4.62 -8.68 -7.78
N MET A 151 -4.50 -8.54 -6.46
CA MET A 151 -3.20 -8.62 -5.79
C MET A 151 -2.57 -10.01 -5.95
N ALA A 152 -3.36 -11.07 -5.71
CA ALA A 152 -2.88 -12.45 -5.70
C ALA A 152 -2.43 -12.97 -7.08
N ARG A 153 -2.95 -12.43 -8.19
CA ARG A 153 -2.46 -12.81 -9.54
C ARG A 153 -0.97 -12.52 -9.75
N ASN A 154 -0.39 -11.69 -8.89
CA ASN A 154 1.02 -11.36 -8.90
C ASN A 154 1.86 -12.23 -7.92
N PHE A 155 1.23 -13.13 -7.15
CA PHE A 155 1.89 -13.99 -6.16
C PHE A 155 2.48 -15.24 -6.82
N THR A 156 3.61 -15.07 -7.48
CA THR A 156 4.33 -16.18 -8.15
C THR A 156 5.48 -16.70 -7.27
N SER A 157 6.08 -17.82 -7.65
CA SER A 157 7.25 -18.39 -6.95
C SER A 157 8.41 -17.40 -6.81
N ASP A 158 8.62 -16.56 -7.82
CA ASP A 158 9.73 -15.61 -7.91
C ASP A 158 9.39 -14.23 -7.32
N THR A 159 8.15 -14.04 -6.84
CA THR A 159 7.68 -12.78 -6.28
C THR A 159 7.77 -12.81 -4.77
N ASP A 160 8.42 -11.80 -4.19
CA ASP A 160 8.40 -11.54 -2.76
C ASP A 160 7.56 -10.32 -2.39
N ILE A 161 7.39 -9.38 -3.35
CA ILE A 161 6.75 -8.08 -3.11
C ILE A 161 5.79 -7.76 -4.24
N VAL A 162 4.61 -7.24 -3.90
CA VAL A 162 3.66 -6.66 -4.85
C VAL A 162 3.34 -5.23 -4.42
N LEU A 163 3.55 -4.29 -5.33
CA LEU A 163 3.24 -2.87 -5.13
C LEU A 163 1.94 -2.54 -5.86
N GLY A 164 0.95 -2.08 -5.10
CA GLY A 164 -0.38 -1.75 -5.62
C GLY A 164 -0.61 -0.25 -5.79
N TYR A 165 -1.56 0.10 -6.65
CA TYR A 165 -2.03 1.48 -6.80
C TYR A 165 -3.05 1.81 -5.72
N SER A 166 -3.00 3.03 -5.19
CA SER A 166 -4.03 3.61 -4.33
C SER A 166 -4.16 5.11 -4.59
N ASN A 167 -5.37 5.65 -4.44
CA ASN A 167 -5.61 7.08 -4.59
C ASN A 167 -6.71 7.54 -3.62
N TYR A 168 -6.87 8.85 -3.50
CA TYR A 168 -7.98 9.44 -2.76
C TYR A 168 -9.32 9.27 -3.49
N GLU A 169 -10.38 9.10 -2.74
CA GLU A 169 -11.74 9.14 -3.25
C GLU A 169 -12.03 10.49 -3.94
N ARG A 170 -12.66 10.44 -5.11
CA ARG A 170 -12.99 11.65 -5.85
C ARG A 170 -14.21 12.33 -5.23
N VAL A 171 -13.98 13.48 -4.64
CA VAL A 171 -15.02 14.37 -4.16
C VAL A 171 -14.95 15.72 -4.88
N ASN A 172 -16.06 16.46 -4.89
CA ASN A 172 -16.08 17.76 -5.51
C ASN A 172 -15.18 18.75 -4.75
N GLY A 173 -14.39 19.52 -5.48
CA GLY A 173 -13.51 20.55 -4.94
C GLY A 173 -12.16 20.60 -5.63
N TRP A 174 -11.58 21.80 -5.71
CA TRP A 174 -10.28 22.02 -6.36
C TRP A 174 -9.14 21.31 -5.60
N PHE A 175 -9.16 21.39 -4.29
CA PHE A 175 -8.15 20.78 -3.43
C PHE A 175 -8.10 19.23 -3.57
N ASN A 176 -9.27 18.58 -3.62
CA ASN A 176 -9.31 17.14 -3.87
C ASN A 176 -8.77 16.77 -5.25
N ARG A 177 -9.07 17.56 -6.29
CA ARG A 177 -8.52 17.35 -7.64
C ARG A 177 -6.99 17.45 -7.65
N GLN A 178 -6.43 18.40 -6.92
CA GLN A 178 -4.98 18.56 -6.81
C GLN A 178 -4.34 17.38 -6.10
N ILE A 179 -4.86 16.97 -4.93
CA ILE A 179 -4.33 15.83 -4.17
C ILE A 179 -4.41 14.52 -4.99
N THR A 180 -5.55 14.27 -5.63
CA THR A 180 -5.72 13.07 -6.46
C THR A 180 -4.78 13.06 -7.65
N PHE A 181 -4.53 14.21 -8.26
CA PHE A 181 -3.58 14.35 -9.37
C PHE A 181 -2.13 14.14 -8.90
N ASP A 182 -1.71 14.76 -7.81
CA ASP A 182 -0.36 14.59 -7.25
C ASP A 182 -0.10 13.14 -6.82
N THR A 183 -1.11 12.49 -6.22
CA THR A 183 -1.05 11.07 -5.86
C THR A 183 -0.94 10.19 -7.10
N LEU A 184 -1.69 10.49 -8.17
CA LEU A 184 -1.58 9.78 -9.44
C LEU A 184 -0.16 9.90 -10.02
N LEU A 185 0.40 11.11 -10.10
CA LEU A 185 1.75 11.33 -10.62
C LEU A 185 2.82 10.62 -9.79
N SER A 186 2.68 10.62 -8.47
CA SER A 186 3.59 9.93 -7.55
C SER A 186 3.51 8.41 -7.73
N SER A 187 2.30 7.87 -7.81
CA SER A 187 2.07 6.44 -8.07
C SER A 187 2.59 6.02 -9.45
N MET A 188 2.38 6.83 -10.48
CA MET A 188 2.93 6.57 -11.82
C MET A 188 4.46 6.45 -11.80
N ARG A 189 5.14 7.33 -11.07
CA ARG A 189 6.60 7.27 -10.92
C ARG A 189 7.04 6.02 -10.15
N GLN A 190 6.40 5.75 -9.02
CA GLN A 190 6.70 4.60 -8.17
C GLN A 190 6.51 3.28 -8.91
N LEU A 191 5.31 3.05 -9.44
CA LEU A 191 4.95 1.81 -10.12
C LEU A 191 5.65 1.66 -11.47
N GLY A 192 5.80 2.76 -12.23
CA GLY A 192 6.53 2.78 -13.49
C GLY A 192 8.00 2.39 -13.32
N ARG A 193 8.66 2.88 -12.28
CA ARG A 193 10.06 2.48 -11.96
C ARG A 193 10.15 1.02 -11.52
N ALA A 194 9.17 0.54 -10.76
CA ALA A 194 9.12 -0.86 -10.37
C ALA A 194 8.94 -1.80 -11.59
N ILE A 195 8.09 -1.43 -12.56
CA ILE A 195 7.93 -2.14 -13.84
C ILE A 195 9.23 -2.17 -14.66
N GLU A 196 10.05 -1.11 -14.57
CA GLU A 196 11.38 -1.06 -15.20
C GLU A 196 12.42 -1.94 -14.50
N GLY A 197 12.09 -2.59 -13.39
CA GLY A 197 13.02 -3.36 -12.59
C GLY A 197 13.80 -2.56 -11.54
N HIS A 198 13.40 -1.33 -11.27
CA HIS A 198 14.02 -0.43 -10.30
C HIS A 198 13.03 0.05 -9.21
N PRO A 199 12.41 -0.89 -8.44
CA PRO A 199 11.56 -0.51 -7.33
C PRO A 199 12.38 0.22 -6.26
N TYR A 200 11.84 1.29 -5.67
CA TYR A 200 12.56 2.09 -4.69
C TYR A 200 11.72 2.52 -3.49
N THR A 201 10.42 2.36 -3.56
CA THR A 201 9.49 2.75 -2.49
C THR A 201 8.19 1.94 -2.58
N GLY A 202 7.47 1.84 -1.48
CA GLY A 202 6.14 1.25 -1.37
C GLY A 202 5.16 2.22 -0.73
N CYS A 203 3.89 1.85 -0.72
CA CYS A 203 2.84 2.57 -0.04
C CYS A 203 2.00 1.58 0.77
N GLY A 204 1.99 1.77 2.10
CA GLY A 204 1.29 0.91 3.04
C GLY A 204 -0.23 0.81 2.84
N ARG A 205 -0.81 1.66 2.00
CA ARG A 205 -2.23 1.62 1.65
C ARG A 205 -2.61 0.49 0.70
N ASN A 206 -1.66 0.02 -0.13
CA ASN A 206 -1.88 -1.09 -1.04
C ASN A 206 -0.54 -1.72 -1.43
N MET A 207 -0.06 -2.65 -0.64
CA MET A 207 1.13 -3.44 -0.95
C MET A 207 1.03 -4.82 -0.30
N ALA A 208 1.82 -5.75 -0.81
CA ALA A 208 1.95 -7.08 -0.22
C ALA A 208 3.40 -7.54 -0.23
N TYR A 209 3.78 -8.35 0.74
CA TYR A 209 5.06 -9.06 0.73
C TYR A 209 5.00 -10.37 1.51
N ARG A 210 5.99 -11.23 1.28
CA ARG A 210 6.11 -12.51 2.00
C ARG A 210 6.53 -12.29 3.44
N LYS A 211 5.92 -13.04 4.35
CA LYS A 211 6.28 -13.08 5.77
C LYS A 211 7.74 -13.49 5.99
N SER A 212 8.20 -14.47 5.21
CA SER A 212 9.60 -14.92 5.21
C SER A 212 10.58 -13.81 4.84
N LEU A 213 10.24 -12.92 3.89
CA LEU A 213 11.06 -11.76 3.52
C LEU A 213 11.24 -10.82 4.72
N TYR A 214 10.16 -10.52 5.46
CA TYR A 214 10.20 -9.67 6.64
C TYR A 214 11.17 -10.21 7.70
N TYR A 215 11.07 -11.50 8.03
CA TYR A 215 11.97 -12.11 9.01
C TYR A 215 13.41 -12.22 8.53
N LYS A 216 13.64 -12.53 7.25
CA LYS A 216 14.97 -12.56 6.64
C LYS A 216 15.71 -11.24 6.79
N GLN A 217 15.00 -10.12 6.74
CA GLN A 217 15.55 -8.77 6.90
C GLN A 217 15.54 -8.29 8.35
N LYS A 218 15.17 -9.15 9.32
CA LYS A 218 15.02 -8.80 10.75
C LYS A 218 14.03 -7.65 10.97
N GLY A 219 12.98 -7.63 10.17
CA GLY A 219 11.91 -6.63 10.23
C GLY A 219 12.41 -5.21 10.02
N PHE A 220 11.99 -4.29 10.88
CA PHE A 220 12.35 -2.88 10.83
C PHE A 220 13.64 -2.52 11.59
N SER A 221 14.50 -3.49 11.92
CA SER A 221 15.66 -3.28 12.80
C SER A 221 16.63 -2.19 12.30
N SER A 222 16.78 -2.03 10.98
CA SER A 222 17.66 -1.03 10.37
C SER A 222 17.19 0.42 10.54
N HIS A 223 15.90 0.64 10.85
CA HIS A 223 15.29 1.97 10.97
C HIS A 223 14.28 2.07 12.12
N LEU A 224 14.51 1.31 13.19
CA LEU A 224 13.70 1.37 14.42
C LEU A 224 13.72 2.75 15.08
N SER A 225 14.82 3.50 14.95
CA SER A 225 14.96 4.83 15.50
C SER A 225 14.14 5.92 14.78
N LEU A 226 13.60 5.60 13.60
CA LEU A 226 12.77 6.52 12.84
C LEU A 226 11.29 6.28 13.16
N GLN A 227 10.53 7.37 13.31
CA GLN A 227 9.09 7.28 13.61
C GLN A 227 8.27 6.74 12.43
N ARG A 228 8.71 6.98 11.18
CA ARG A 228 8.08 6.53 9.93
C ARG A 228 9.02 5.65 9.13
N GLY A 229 8.59 5.17 7.96
CA GLY A 229 9.41 4.38 7.05
C GLY A 229 9.13 2.88 7.12
N GLU A 230 7.97 2.50 7.64
CA GLU A 230 7.52 1.10 7.69
C GLU A 230 7.22 0.51 6.32
N ASP A 231 6.87 1.35 5.35
CA ASP A 231 6.58 0.98 3.97
C ASP A 231 7.72 1.36 3.02
N ASP A 232 8.02 2.65 2.88
CA ASP A 232 8.99 3.17 1.90
C ASP A 232 10.43 2.71 2.18
N LEU A 233 10.92 2.83 3.43
CA LEU A 233 12.27 2.42 3.77
C LEU A 233 12.44 0.91 3.75
N PHE A 234 11.42 0.17 4.23
CA PHE A 234 11.47 -1.28 4.17
C PHE A 234 11.51 -1.76 2.71
N ILE A 235 10.62 -1.26 1.86
CA ILE A 235 10.62 -1.61 0.44
C ILE A 235 11.91 -1.19 -0.25
N ASN A 236 12.43 0.01 0.03
CA ASN A 236 13.71 0.46 -0.51
C ASN A 236 14.86 -0.49 -0.19
N GLN A 237 14.85 -1.10 1.00
CA GLN A 237 15.88 -2.04 1.44
C GLN A 237 15.77 -3.41 0.77
N VAL A 238 14.56 -3.92 0.51
CA VAL A 238 14.32 -5.32 0.16
C VAL A 238 13.90 -5.55 -1.29
N ALA A 239 13.36 -4.53 -1.96
CA ALA A 239 12.82 -4.66 -3.30
C ALA A 239 13.90 -4.69 -4.36
N LYS A 240 13.73 -5.58 -5.34
CA LYS A 240 14.58 -5.74 -6.52
C LYS A 240 13.67 -5.95 -7.73
N GLY A 241 14.17 -5.63 -8.93
CA GLY A 241 13.41 -5.89 -10.16
C GLY A 241 13.07 -7.35 -10.38
N THR A 242 13.83 -8.26 -9.79
CA THR A 242 13.64 -9.72 -9.92
C THR A 242 12.60 -10.29 -8.96
N ASN A 243 12.31 -9.61 -7.82
CA ASN A 243 11.40 -10.12 -6.79
C ASN A 243 10.15 -9.25 -6.57
N THR A 244 10.00 -8.17 -7.35
CA THR A 244 8.91 -7.19 -7.18
C THR A 244 8.01 -7.17 -8.40
N ARG A 245 6.70 -7.26 -8.19
CA ARG A 245 5.67 -7.09 -9.21
C ARG A 245 4.77 -5.91 -8.88
N VAL A 246 3.97 -5.50 -9.85
CA VAL A 246 3.12 -4.29 -9.75
C VAL A 246 1.68 -4.66 -10.08
N GLU A 247 0.76 -4.20 -9.23
CA GLU A 247 -0.67 -4.24 -9.49
C GLU A 247 -1.18 -2.82 -9.74
N VAL A 248 -1.66 -2.56 -10.95
CA VAL A 248 -2.09 -1.21 -11.38
C VAL A 248 -3.60 -1.00 -11.33
N SER A 249 -4.39 -2.06 -11.16
CA SER A 249 -5.84 -1.91 -11.03
C SER A 249 -6.19 -1.33 -9.65
N PRO A 250 -7.20 -0.45 -9.59
CA PRO A 250 -7.67 0.09 -8.32
C PRO A 250 -8.42 -0.95 -7.51
#